data_0b8830388714dd82396d15f0f4e85e88
#
_entry.id   0b8830388714dd82396d15f0f4e85e88
#
_cell.length_a   1.000
_cell.length_b   1.000
_cell.length_c   1.000
_cell.angle_alpha   90.00
_cell.angle_beta   90.00
_cell.angle_gamma   90.00
#
_symmetry.space_group_name_H-M   'P 1'
#
loop_
_entity.id
_entity.type
_entity.pdbx_description
1 polymer ?
#
loop_
_entity_poly.entity_id
_entity_poly.type
_entity_poly.pdbx_seq_one_letter_code
_entity_poly.pdbx_strand_id
1 'polypeptide(L)'
;MPIKVQGELPAKEILERENIFVMDENRAIHQDIRPIKIAILNLMPLKEETELQLLRSLSNTPLQIDVTFLMVKGHESKNTSTSHINKFYETFDSVRKEKFDGMIITGAPVEQMPFEEVDYWEELTQIMEWTKTHVTSTIHLCWGAQAGLYYHYGIRKRMLDHKMFGLFWHKVLNRKIPLVRGFDDMFLAPHSRHTETPIEEIRKCKDLIILAESEEAGVFLTMTQDGRQIFIMGHPEYDRVTLDGEYKRDVSKGLPIDLPKNYYRDNDPQNAPLLMWRAHANNLYTNWLNYYVYQITPYNLMGTPDFTGKNAENKGKYAGKGRPCRTHGNSDSSGCKGTKEYSR
;
A
#
# COMPACT_ATOMS: atom_id res chain seq x y z
N MET A 1 -16.54 9.87 6.74
CA MET A 1 -17.33 8.84 7.45
C MET A 1 -16.35 7.87 8.07
N PRO A 2 -16.70 7.19 9.17
CA PRO A 2 -15.71 6.55 10.04
C PRO A 2 -15.35 5.13 9.61
N ILE A 3 -14.17 4.69 10.05
CA ILE A 3 -13.82 3.27 10.07
C ILE A 3 -14.66 2.58 11.13
N LYS A 4 -15.27 1.44 10.75
CA LYS A 4 -15.92 0.54 11.68
C LYS A 4 -14.89 -0.43 12.24
N VAL A 5 -14.79 -0.49 13.56
CA VAL A 5 -13.94 -1.42 14.29
C VAL A 5 -14.74 -2.09 15.39
N GLN A 6 -14.23 -3.21 15.89
CA GLN A 6 -14.80 -3.83 17.11
C GLN A 6 -14.67 -2.86 18.29
N GLY A 7 -15.75 -2.69 19.07
CA GLY A 7 -15.84 -1.67 20.11
C GLY A 7 -14.73 -1.67 21.15
N GLU A 8 -14.15 -2.85 21.43
CA GLU A 8 -13.10 -3.05 22.43
C GLU A 8 -11.68 -3.10 21.83
N LEU A 9 -11.50 -2.80 20.54
CA LEU A 9 -10.17 -2.75 19.92
C LEU A 9 -9.35 -1.60 20.54
N PRO A 10 -8.15 -1.87 21.11
CA PRO A 10 -7.33 -0.84 21.77
C PRO A 10 -7.01 0.35 20.88
N ALA A 11 -6.81 0.14 19.59
CA ALA A 11 -6.57 1.21 18.61
C ALA A 11 -7.70 2.25 18.57
N LYS A 12 -8.97 1.87 18.89
CA LYS A 12 -10.11 2.79 18.87
C LYS A 12 -9.90 4.00 19.77
N GLU A 13 -9.51 3.78 21.03
CA GLU A 13 -9.31 4.88 22.00
C GLU A 13 -8.18 5.83 21.55
N ILE A 14 -7.12 5.28 20.95
CA ILE A 14 -5.98 6.08 20.49
C ILE A 14 -6.40 6.94 19.31
N LEU A 15 -7.12 6.37 18.34
CA LEU A 15 -7.62 7.08 17.16
C LEU A 15 -8.60 8.21 17.56
N GLU A 16 -9.50 7.95 18.52
CA GLU A 16 -10.42 8.97 19.03
C GLU A 16 -9.68 10.13 19.73
N ARG A 17 -8.61 9.86 20.49
CA ARG A 17 -7.73 10.90 21.08
C ARG A 17 -7.00 11.74 20.02
N GLU A 18 -6.75 11.17 18.84
CA GLU A 18 -6.15 11.86 17.69
C GLU A 18 -7.19 12.62 16.85
N ASN A 19 -8.44 12.75 17.31
CA ASN A 19 -9.58 13.33 16.58
C ASN A 19 -9.90 12.58 15.28
N ILE A 20 -9.57 11.31 15.19
CA ILE A 20 -9.96 10.42 14.10
C ILE A 20 -11.27 9.77 14.48
N PHE A 21 -12.31 9.99 13.66
CA PHE A 21 -13.62 9.47 13.93
C PHE A 21 -13.70 7.98 13.61
N VAL A 22 -13.88 7.16 14.64
CA VAL A 22 -14.04 5.70 14.57
C VAL A 22 -15.47 5.33 14.98
N MET A 23 -16.03 4.32 14.36
CA MET A 23 -17.39 3.83 14.63
C MET A 23 -17.34 2.42 15.19
N ASP A 24 -18.14 2.15 16.22
CA ASP A 24 -18.41 0.80 16.65
C ASP A 24 -19.58 0.16 15.89
N GLU A 25 -19.76 -1.14 16.12
CA GLU A 25 -20.80 -1.92 15.44
C GLU A 25 -22.21 -1.40 15.69
N ASN A 26 -22.51 -0.95 16.90
CA ASN A 26 -23.85 -0.46 17.26
C ASN A 26 -24.23 0.80 16.50
N ARG A 27 -23.26 1.70 16.29
CA ARG A 27 -23.49 2.94 15.53
C ARG A 27 -23.57 2.67 14.02
N ALA A 28 -22.80 1.69 13.50
CA ALA A 28 -22.79 1.33 12.10
C ALA A 28 -24.12 0.76 11.60
N ILE A 29 -24.84 -0.01 12.44
CA ILE A 29 -26.13 -0.65 12.10
C ILE A 29 -27.23 0.38 11.80
N HIS A 30 -27.10 1.62 12.29
CA HIS A 30 -28.10 2.66 12.10
C HIS A 30 -27.86 3.55 10.86
N GLN A 31 -26.91 3.20 10.01
CA GLN A 31 -26.62 3.92 8.77
C GLN A 31 -26.93 3.03 7.56
N ASP A 32 -27.79 3.54 6.69
CA ASP A 32 -28.24 2.87 5.45
C ASP A 32 -27.17 2.96 4.34
N ILE A 33 -25.92 2.61 4.66
CA ILE A 33 -24.75 2.68 3.77
C ILE A 33 -24.03 1.33 3.78
N ARG A 34 -23.78 0.79 2.58
CA ARG A 34 -22.92 -0.39 2.45
C ARG A 34 -21.48 -0.01 2.80
N PRO A 35 -20.90 -0.52 3.88
CA PRO A 35 -19.49 -0.31 4.17
C PRO A 35 -18.62 -1.06 3.15
N ILE A 36 -17.44 -0.49 2.88
CA ILE A 36 -16.39 -1.16 2.11
C ILE A 36 -15.71 -2.18 3.01
N LYS A 37 -15.69 -3.44 2.61
CA LYS A 37 -15.03 -4.52 3.34
C LYS A 37 -13.56 -4.58 3.00
N ILE A 38 -12.69 -4.34 3.97
CA ILE A 38 -11.23 -4.42 3.82
C ILE A 38 -10.69 -5.53 4.72
N ALA A 39 -9.99 -6.50 4.12
CA ALA A 39 -9.21 -7.49 4.85
C ALA A 39 -7.78 -6.98 5.07
N ILE A 40 -7.20 -7.21 6.25
CA ILE A 40 -5.79 -6.91 6.53
C ILE A 40 -5.11 -8.17 7.04
N LEU A 41 -4.27 -8.79 6.20
CA LEU A 41 -3.39 -9.86 6.61
C LEU A 41 -2.18 -9.26 7.30
N ASN A 42 -2.17 -9.29 8.61
CA ASN A 42 -1.14 -8.68 9.44
C ASN A 42 -0.05 -9.70 9.79
N LEU A 43 1.07 -9.64 9.06
CA LEU A 43 2.25 -10.50 9.25
C LEU A 43 3.31 -9.85 10.16
N MET A 44 3.07 -8.60 10.61
CA MET A 44 4.00 -7.87 11.46
C MET A 44 4.04 -8.44 12.88
N PRO A 45 5.21 -8.36 13.56
CA PRO A 45 5.38 -8.92 14.91
C PRO A 45 4.68 -8.10 15.99
N LEU A 46 4.59 -6.76 15.82
CA LEU A 46 3.87 -5.83 16.70
C LEU A 46 2.50 -5.52 16.11
N LYS A 47 1.57 -6.46 16.28
CA LYS A 47 0.26 -6.39 15.59
C LYS A 47 -0.54 -5.16 15.96
N GLU A 48 -0.63 -4.82 17.24
CA GLU A 48 -1.41 -3.68 17.74
C GLU A 48 -0.89 -2.34 17.19
N GLU A 49 0.44 -2.21 17.03
CA GLU A 49 1.05 -1.02 16.41
C GLU A 49 0.69 -0.92 14.92
N THR A 50 0.78 -2.03 14.20
CA THR A 50 0.43 -2.10 12.77
C THR A 50 -1.06 -1.86 12.54
N GLU A 51 -1.93 -2.39 13.41
CA GLU A 51 -3.38 -2.10 13.41
C GLU A 51 -3.63 -0.60 13.46
N LEU A 52 -3.03 0.08 14.44
CA LEU A 52 -3.19 1.52 14.64
C LEU A 52 -2.70 2.31 13.41
N GLN A 53 -1.53 1.98 12.88
CA GLN A 53 -0.93 2.64 11.71
C GLN A 53 -1.82 2.50 10.47
N LEU A 54 -2.31 1.30 10.18
CA LEU A 54 -3.16 1.05 9.02
C LEU A 54 -4.56 1.65 9.19
N LEU A 55 -5.17 1.53 10.36
CA LEU A 55 -6.46 2.14 10.64
C LEU A 55 -6.40 3.67 10.50
N ARG A 56 -5.33 4.31 11.00
CA ARG A 56 -5.10 5.74 10.83
C ARG A 56 -4.98 6.11 9.35
N SER A 57 -4.25 5.30 8.56
CA SER A 57 -4.07 5.55 7.13
C SER A 57 -5.37 5.38 6.34
N LEU A 58 -6.19 4.38 6.69
CA LEU A 58 -7.49 4.15 6.06
C LEU A 58 -8.58 5.14 6.49
N SER A 59 -8.41 5.82 7.63
CA SER A 59 -9.43 6.74 8.16
C SER A 59 -9.57 8.06 7.40
N ASN A 60 -8.60 8.41 6.55
CA ASN A 60 -8.60 9.68 5.83
C ASN A 60 -9.49 9.64 4.58
N THR A 61 -10.73 9.20 4.72
CA THR A 61 -11.71 9.09 3.63
C THR A 61 -13.13 9.33 4.15
N PRO A 62 -14.05 9.86 3.32
CA PRO A 62 -15.47 9.92 3.68
C PRO A 62 -16.19 8.57 3.56
N LEU A 63 -15.54 7.52 3.06
CA LEU A 63 -16.15 6.20 2.88
C LEU A 63 -16.23 5.45 4.21
N GLN A 64 -17.30 4.70 4.42
CA GLN A 64 -17.40 3.80 5.57
C GLN A 64 -16.63 2.52 5.25
N ILE A 65 -15.73 2.14 6.14
CA ILE A 65 -14.85 0.97 5.98
C ILE A 65 -15.11 0.00 7.13
N ASP A 66 -15.32 -1.25 6.79
CA ASP A 66 -15.40 -2.40 7.70
C ASP A 66 -14.11 -3.21 7.58
N VAL A 67 -13.33 -3.30 8.66
CA VAL A 67 -12.01 -3.93 8.65
C VAL A 67 -12.06 -5.29 9.33
N THR A 68 -11.56 -6.31 8.63
CA THR A 68 -11.32 -7.66 9.16
C THR A 68 -9.82 -7.92 9.22
N PHE A 69 -9.28 -8.14 10.42
CA PHE A 69 -7.88 -8.53 10.59
C PHE A 69 -7.72 -10.04 10.42
N LEU A 70 -6.74 -10.43 9.61
CA LEU A 70 -6.40 -11.81 9.33
C LEU A 70 -5.00 -12.15 9.85
N MET A 71 -4.86 -13.39 10.31
CA MET A 71 -3.56 -13.98 10.65
C MET A 71 -3.33 -15.26 9.86
N VAL A 72 -2.07 -15.65 9.69
CA VAL A 72 -1.67 -16.96 9.18
C VAL A 72 -1.74 -17.99 10.31
N LYS A 73 -2.09 -19.22 9.97
CA LYS A 73 -2.07 -20.34 10.89
C LYS A 73 -0.64 -20.78 11.19
N GLY A 74 -0.45 -21.41 12.34
CA GLY A 74 0.83 -22.04 12.69
C GLY A 74 1.97 -21.07 13.02
N HIS A 75 1.75 -19.77 12.92
CA HIS A 75 2.72 -18.76 13.33
C HIS A 75 2.26 -18.07 14.61
N GLU A 76 2.88 -18.44 15.74
CA GLU A 76 2.58 -17.83 17.04
C GLU A 76 3.21 -16.42 17.11
N SER A 77 2.36 -15.43 17.39
CA SER A 77 2.84 -14.06 17.63
C SER A 77 3.54 -13.99 18.97
N LYS A 78 4.84 -13.71 18.95
CA LYS A 78 5.65 -13.59 20.19
C LYS A 78 5.43 -12.29 20.95
N ASN A 79 4.90 -11.26 20.29
CA ASN A 79 4.84 -9.89 20.83
C ASN A 79 3.40 -9.36 21.01
N THR A 80 2.39 -10.18 20.71
CA THR A 80 0.98 -9.83 20.90
C THR A 80 0.31 -10.92 21.74
N SER A 81 -0.54 -10.53 22.68
CA SER A 81 -1.18 -11.50 23.57
C SER A 81 -2.14 -12.42 22.80
N THR A 82 -2.18 -13.69 23.17
CA THR A 82 -3.11 -14.66 22.58
C THR A 82 -4.57 -14.22 22.73
N SER A 83 -4.91 -13.54 23.85
CA SER A 83 -6.25 -13.01 24.07
C SER A 83 -6.64 -11.94 23.06
N HIS A 84 -5.71 -11.04 22.68
CA HIS A 84 -5.93 -10.04 21.65
C HIS A 84 -6.16 -10.70 20.29
N ILE A 85 -5.28 -11.65 19.93
CA ILE A 85 -5.39 -12.36 18.66
C ILE A 85 -6.72 -13.12 18.56
N ASN A 86 -7.08 -13.91 19.55
CA ASN A 86 -8.32 -14.68 19.54
C ASN A 86 -9.59 -13.81 19.50
N LYS A 87 -9.50 -12.56 19.95
CA LYS A 87 -10.63 -11.65 19.99
C LYS A 87 -10.80 -10.85 18.69
N PHE A 88 -9.71 -10.44 18.05
CA PHE A 88 -9.73 -9.46 16.96
C PHE A 88 -9.28 -10.00 15.61
N TYR A 89 -8.69 -11.20 15.57
CA TYR A 89 -8.18 -11.79 14.33
C TYR A 89 -8.99 -13.00 13.89
N GLU A 90 -9.13 -13.10 12.59
CA GLU A 90 -9.69 -14.28 11.92
C GLU A 90 -8.60 -15.05 11.17
N THR A 91 -8.86 -16.34 10.91
CA THR A 91 -8.02 -17.17 10.08
C THR A 91 -8.49 -17.11 8.62
N PHE A 92 -7.60 -17.45 7.69
CA PHE A 92 -7.99 -17.53 6.28
C PHE A 92 -9.16 -18.49 6.04
N ASP A 93 -9.21 -19.62 6.76
CA ASP A 93 -10.30 -20.60 6.59
C ASP A 93 -11.68 -20.06 6.97
N SER A 94 -11.76 -19.16 7.95
CA SER A 94 -13.05 -18.57 8.35
C SER A 94 -13.61 -17.66 7.25
N VAL A 95 -12.74 -16.96 6.52
CA VAL A 95 -13.15 -15.96 5.51
C VAL A 95 -13.03 -16.43 4.06
N ARG A 96 -12.49 -17.64 3.79
CA ARG A 96 -12.18 -18.09 2.42
C ARG A 96 -13.37 -18.11 1.44
N LYS A 97 -14.59 -18.14 1.94
CA LYS A 97 -15.84 -18.07 1.14
C LYS A 97 -16.35 -16.65 0.98
N GLU A 98 -15.80 -15.70 1.72
CA GLU A 98 -16.20 -14.29 1.65
C GLU A 98 -15.50 -13.57 0.50
N LYS A 99 -16.07 -12.43 0.13
CA LYS A 99 -15.49 -11.49 -0.82
C LYS A 99 -15.25 -10.17 -0.14
N PHE A 100 -14.10 -9.57 -0.46
CA PHE A 100 -13.68 -8.27 0.06
C PHE A 100 -13.52 -7.26 -1.07
N ASP A 101 -13.81 -6.02 -0.76
CA ASP A 101 -13.62 -4.92 -1.71
C ASP A 101 -12.13 -4.57 -1.84
N GLY A 102 -11.38 -4.69 -0.76
CA GLY A 102 -9.93 -4.50 -0.77
C GLY A 102 -9.22 -5.39 0.24
N MET A 103 -7.91 -5.57 0.03
CA MET A 103 -7.05 -6.29 0.98
C MET A 103 -5.70 -5.60 1.12
N ILE A 104 -5.13 -5.65 2.32
CA ILE A 104 -3.75 -5.27 2.59
C ILE A 104 -3.00 -6.48 3.13
N ILE A 105 -1.87 -6.83 2.50
CA ILE A 105 -0.91 -7.83 3.00
C ILE A 105 0.31 -7.07 3.49
N THR A 106 0.59 -7.13 4.79
CA THR A 106 1.66 -6.35 5.40
C THR A 106 3.06 -6.93 5.14
N GLY A 107 4.09 -6.21 5.53
CA GLY A 107 5.44 -6.72 5.67
C GLY A 107 5.55 -7.79 6.75
N ALA A 108 6.72 -8.42 6.82
CA ALA A 108 7.10 -9.37 7.84
C ALA A 108 8.62 -9.33 8.09
N PRO A 109 9.11 -9.60 9.33
CA PRO A 109 10.52 -9.53 9.67
C PRO A 109 11.31 -10.79 9.25
N VAL A 110 11.00 -11.36 8.09
CA VAL A 110 11.58 -12.60 7.54
C VAL A 110 12.28 -12.36 6.19
N GLU A 111 12.62 -11.11 5.91
CA GLU A 111 13.13 -10.70 4.60
C GLU A 111 14.47 -11.31 4.21
N GLN A 112 15.30 -11.73 5.19
CA GLN A 112 16.59 -12.36 4.93
C GLN A 112 16.48 -13.85 4.60
N MET A 113 15.32 -14.46 4.86
CA MET A 113 15.06 -15.87 4.52
C MET A 113 14.59 -16.01 3.07
N PRO A 114 14.92 -17.10 2.36
CA PRO A 114 14.21 -17.49 1.14
C PRO A 114 12.70 -17.55 1.40
N PHE A 115 11.89 -17.23 0.40
CA PHE A 115 10.44 -17.22 0.59
C PHE A 115 9.89 -18.58 0.98
N GLU A 116 10.43 -19.62 0.34
CA GLU A 116 10.00 -21.02 0.52
C GLU A 116 10.34 -21.59 1.89
N GLU A 117 11.26 -20.96 2.64
CA GLU A 117 11.65 -21.35 4.00
C GLU A 117 10.81 -20.67 5.09
N VAL A 118 9.90 -19.76 4.70
CA VAL A 118 9.01 -19.09 5.66
C VAL A 118 7.86 -20.04 6.04
N ASP A 119 7.69 -20.30 7.35
CA ASP A 119 6.75 -21.30 7.91
C ASP A 119 5.35 -21.24 7.32
N TYR A 120 4.85 -20.04 7.03
CA TYR A 120 3.50 -19.78 6.49
C TYR A 120 3.49 -19.49 4.98
N TRP A 121 4.59 -19.78 4.26
CA TRP A 121 4.68 -19.48 2.83
C TRP A 121 3.60 -20.15 2.00
N GLU A 122 3.32 -21.42 2.27
CA GLU A 122 2.29 -22.15 1.56
C GLU A 122 0.89 -21.51 1.74
N GLU A 123 0.52 -21.18 2.98
CA GLU A 123 -0.75 -20.50 3.25
C GLU A 123 -0.80 -19.10 2.62
N LEU A 124 0.32 -18.35 2.68
CA LEU A 124 0.41 -17.02 2.06
C LEU A 124 0.20 -17.11 0.54
N THR A 125 0.78 -18.09 -0.13
CA THR A 125 0.57 -18.28 -1.58
C THR A 125 -0.87 -18.65 -1.91
N GLN A 126 -1.53 -19.47 -1.09
CA GLN A 126 -2.97 -19.75 -1.21
C GLN A 126 -3.81 -18.49 -1.04
N ILE A 127 -3.50 -17.65 -0.07
CA ILE A 127 -4.17 -16.37 0.14
C ILE A 127 -3.95 -15.45 -1.07
N MET A 128 -2.71 -15.31 -1.57
CA MET A 128 -2.42 -14.49 -2.74
C MET A 128 -3.16 -14.98 -4.00
N GLU A 129 -3.27 -16.29 -4.21
CA GLU A 129 -4.09 -16.85 -5.29
C GLU A 129 -5.57 -16.55 -5.12
N TRP A 130 -6.08 -16.72 -3.90
CA TRP A 130 -7.46 -16.42 -3.54
C TRP A 130 -7.83 -14.95 -3.78
N THR A 131 -6.90 -14.01 -3.55
CA THR A 131 -7.18 -12.58 -3.80
C THR A 131 -7.57 -12.31 -5.25
N LYS A 132 -7.08 -13.08 -6.22
CA LYS A 132 -7.39 -12.90 -7.64
C LYS A 132 -8.87 -13.04 -7.97
N THR A 133 -9.62 -13.75 -7.14
CA THR A 133 -11.04 -14.06 -7.38
C THR A 133 -11.99 -13.51 -6.31
N HIS A 134 -11.48 -13.20 -5.13
CA HIS A 134 -12.28 -12.79 -3.96
C HIS A 134 -12.04 -11.36 -3.50
N VAL A 135 -11.03 -10.69 -4.05
CA VAL A 135 -10.68 -9.31 -3.68
C VAL A 135 -10.63 -8.43 -4.92
N THR A 136 -11.23 -7.24 -4.85
CA THR A 136 -11.23 -6.30 -5.99
C THR A 136 -9.85 -5.70 -6.22
N SER A 137 -9.17 -5.23 -5.16
CA SER A 137 -7.80 -4.70 -5.24
C SER A 137 -7.01 -5.02 -3.98
N THR A 138 -5.76 -5.46 -4.15
CA THR A 138 -4.85 -5.84 -3.04
C THR A 138 -3.63 -4.94 -3.02
N ILE A 139 -3.34 -4.35 -1.86
CA ILE A 139 -2.06 -3.70 -1.54
C ILE A 139 -1.15 -4.72 -0.86
N HIS A 140 0.08 -4.80 -1.32
CA HIS A 140 1.17 -5.54 -0.70
C HIS A 140 2.20 -4.54 -0.18
N LEU A 141 2.61 -4.64 1.10
CA LEU A 141 3.54 -3.72 1.75
C LEU A 141 4.90 -4.37 2.01
N CYS A 142 5.98 -3.69 1.72
CA CYS A 142 7.36 -4.03 2.02
C CYS A 142 7.71 -5.48 1.64
N TRP A 143 7.99 -6.36 2.62
CA TRP A 143 8.23 -7.78 2.36
C TRP A 143 7.02 -8.46 1.69
N GLY A 144 5.79 -8.10 2.07
CA GLY A 144 4.60 -8.59 1.39
C GLY A 144 4.56 -8.20 -0.08
N ALA A 145 5.08 -7.02 -0.45
CA ALA A 145 5.23 -6.61 -1.85
C ALA A 145 6.27 -7.46 -2.58
N GLN A 146 7.41 -7.74 -1.96
CA GLN A 146 8.43 -8.64 -2.52
C GLN A 146 7.88 -10.06 -2.70
N ALA A 147 7.14 -10.58 -1.70
CA ALA A 147 6.49 -11.88 -1.75
C ALA A 147 5.45 -11.97 -2.88
N GLY A 148 4.64 -10.93 -3.03
CA GLY A 148 3.65 -10.85 -4.11
C GLY A 148 4.30 -10.77 -5.50
N LEU A 149 5.35 -9.97 -5.68
CA LEU A 149 6.10 -9.90 -6.94
C LEU A 149 6.79 -11.23 -7.27
N TYR A 150 7.31 -11.92 -6.26
CA TYR A 150 7.88 -13.25 -6.47
C TYR A 150 6.81 -14.27 -6.86
N TYR A 151 5.72 -14.36 -6.10
CA TYR A 151 4.67 -15.35 -6.36
C TYR A 151 3.97 -15.14 -7.70
N HIS A 152 3.58 -13.91 -8.02
CA HIS A 152 2.78 -13.63 -9.21
C HIS A 152 3.61 -13.50 -10.49
N TYR A 153 4.88 -13.07 -10.39
CA TYR A 153 5.71 -12.69 -11.56
C TYR A 153 7.09 -13.34 -11.58
N GLY A 154 7.44 -14.13 -10.56
CA GLY A 154 8.75 -14.78 -10.46
C GLY A 154 9.91 -13.81 -10.19
N ILE A 155 9.63 -12.56 -9.81
CA ILE A 155 10.64 -11.53 -9.57
C ILE A 155 11.24 -11.72 -8.19
N ARG A 156 12.52 -12.12 -8.13
CA ARG A 156 13.21 -12.43 -6.88
C ARG A 156 13.74 -11.17 -6.20
N LYS A 157 13.73 -11.18 -4.87
CA LYS A 157 14.46 -10.19 -4.06
C LYS A 157 15.94 -10.50 -4.07
N ARG A 158 16.77 -9.48 -3.78
CA ARG A 158 18.20 -9.61 -3.51
C ARG A 158 18.56 -8.93 -2.20
N MET A 159 19.62 -9.39 -1.55
CA MET A 159 20.17 -8.75 -0.35
C MET A 159 20.80 -7.40 -0.71
N LEU A 160 20.67 -6.44 0.19
CA LEU A 160 21.40 -5.18 0.16
C LEU A 160 22.68 -5.32 1.00
N ASP A 161 23.72 -4.59 0.62
CA ASP A 161 24.98 -4.54 1.40
C ASP A 161 24.78 -3.87 2.77
N HIS A 162 23.85 -2.89 2.84
CA HIS A 162 23.47 -2.19 4.05
C HIS A 162 21.94 -2.11 4.16
N LYS A 163 21.43 -2.04 5.39
CA LYS A 163 19.99 -1.82 5.63
C LYS A 163 19.55 -0.52 4.99
N MET A 164 18.56 -0.57 4.12
CA MET A 164 17.86 0.60 3.61
C MET A 164 16.99 1.16 4.75
N PHE A 165 17.46 2.23 5.42
CA PHE A 165 16.88 2.68 6.67
C PHE A 165 16.77 4.21 6.74
N GLY A 166 15.54 4.73 6.82
CA GLY A 166 15.28 6.17 6.85
C GLY A 166 14.21 6.64 5.87
N LEU A 167 14.25 7.94 5.56
CA LEU A 167 13.38 8.59 4.58
C LEU A 167 14.15 8.83 3.27
N PHE A 168 13.56 8.40 2.17
CA PHE A 168 14.16 8.52 0.85
C PHE A 168 13.26 9.31 -0.08
N TRP A 169 13.87 10.12 -0.95
CA TRP A 169 13.17 10.86 -1.98
C TRP A 169 12.77 9.96 -3.13
N HIS A 170 11.52 10.06 -3.54
CA HIS A 170 10.95 9.32 -4.65
C HIS A 170 10.37 10.27 -5.69
N LYS A 171 10.58 9.95 -6.95
CA LYS A 171 10.04 10.66 -8.10
C LYS A 171 8.79 9.95 -8.61
N VAL A 172 7.72 10.71 -8.84
CA VAL A 172 6.50 10.21 -9.50
C VAL A 172 6.73 10.15 -11.01
N LEU A 173 6.56 8.97 -11.61
CA LEU A 173 6.83 8.73 -13.03
C LEU A 173 5.60 8.97 -13.92
N ASN A 174 4.41 8.69 -13.43
CA ASN A 174 3.18 8.80 -14.22
C ASN A 174 2.03 9.41 -13.41
N ARG A 175 1.87 10.72 -13.48
CA ARG A 175 0.83 11.49 -12.78
C ARG A 175 -0.60 11.26 -13.31
N LYS A 176 -0.75 10.61 -14.47
CA LYS A 176 -2.08 10.32 -15.05
C LYS A 176 -2.77 9.16 -14.37
N ILE A 177 -2.03 8.35 -13.62
CA ILE A 177 -2.56 7.22 -12.88
C ILE A 177 -3.25 7.71 -11.60
N PRO A 178 -4.53 7.37 -11.37
CA PRO A 178 -5.28 7.86 -10.22
C PRO A 178 -4.65 7.55 -8.86
N LEU A 179 -3.88 6.48 -8.74
CA LEU A 179 -3.25 6.07 -7.47
C LEU A 179 -2.28 7.14 -6.91
N VAL A 180 -1.61 7.88 -7.78
CA VAL A 180 -0.68 8.96 -7.40
C VAL A 180 -1.28 10.37 -7.59
N ARG A 181 -2.59 10.47 -7.71
CA ARG A 181 -3.27 11.76 -7.82
C ARG A 181 -3.06 12.59 -6.55
N GLY A 182 -2.66 13.84 -6.73
CA GLY A 182 -2.36 14.77 -5.63
C GLY A 182 -0.97 14.61 -5.03
N PHE A 183 -0.12 13.74 -5.61
CA PHE A 183 1.29 13.68 -5.24
C PHE A 183 2.06 14.83 -5.87
N ASP A 184 3.06 15.33 -5.15
CA ASP A 184 4.09 16.21 -5.71
C ASP A 184 4.98 15.46 -6.69
N ASP A 185 5.85 16.17 -7.45
CA ASP A 185 6.82 15.55 -8.35
C ASP A 185 7.80 14.64 -7.61
N MET A 186 8.14 15.06 -6.39
CA MET A 186 9.04 14.38 -5.48
C MET A 186 8.39 14.30 -4.10
N PHE A 187 8.54 13.18 -3.42
CA PHE A 187 8.04 12.99 -2.05
C PHE A 187 8.98 12.09 -1.25
N LEU A 188 8.90 12.22 0.07
CA LEU A 188 9.63 11.35 1.00
C LEU A 188 8.76 10.18 1.44
N ALA A 189 9.37 9.01 1.56
CA ALA A 189 8.73 7.83 2.15
C ALA A 189 9.71 7.04 3.01
N PRO A 190 9.22 6.40 4.11
CA PRO A 190 10.04 5.56 4.98
C PRO A 190 10.39 4.22 4.34
N HIS A 191 11.61 3.78 4.59
CA HIS A 191 12.07 2.42 4.31
C HIS A 191 12.80 1.84 5.52
N SER A 192 12.58 0.54 5.74
CA SER A 192 13.32 -0.26 6.73
C SER A 192 13.40 -1.69 6.20
N ARG A 193 14.47 -2.02 5.45
CA ARG A 193 14.61 -3.33 4.82
C ARG A 193 16.06 -3.68 4.51
N HIS A 194 16.38 -4.97 4.55
CA HIS A 194 17.67 -5.54 4.17
C HIS A 194 17.68 -6.11 2.75
N THR A 195 16.54 -6.11 2.07
CA THR A 195 16.39 -6.66 0.72
C THR A 195 15.70 -5.68 -0.20
N GLU A 196 15.88 -5.88 -1.50
CA GLU A 196 15.16 -5.12 -2.52
C GLU A 196 14.69 -6.03 -3.65
N THR A 197 13.71 -5.55 -4.41
CA THR A 197 13.34 -6.13 -5.71
C THR A 197 14.02 -5.32 -6.79
N PRO A 198 14.86 -5.93 -7.64
CA PRO A 198 15.60 -5.20 -8.68
C PRO A 198 14.64 -4.49 -9.64
N ILE A 199 14.84 -3.19 -9.83
CA ILE A 199 14.00 -2.37 -10.71
C ILE A 199 14.02 -2.85 -12.16
N GLU A 200 15.17 -3.34 -12.61
CA GLU A 200 15.36 -3.90 -13.95
C GLU A 200 14.47 -5.11 -14.21
N GLU A 201 14.21 -5.94 -13.19
CA GLU A 201 13.32 -7.10 -13.32
C GLU A 201 11.85 -6.66 -13.36
N ILE A 202 11.46 -5.67 -12.56
CA ILE A 202 10.11 -5.09 -12.61
C ILE A 202 9.86 -4.45 -13.99
N ARG A 203 10.83 -3.71 -14.55
CA ARG A 203 10.72 -3.07 -15.88
C ARG A 203 10.57 -4.07 -17.04
N LYS A 204 11.10 -5.29 -16.90
CA LYS A 204 10.92 -6.36 -17.90
C LYS A 204 9.51 -6.93 -17.92
N CYS A 205 8.79 -6.84 -16.80
CA CYS A 205 7.43 -7.37 -16.69
C CYS A 205 6.42 -6.40 -17.31
N LYS A 206 5.83 -6.79 -18.44
CA LYS A 206 4.87 -5.96 -19.20
C LYS A 206 3.55 -5.73 -18.47
N ASP A 207 3.22 -6.56 -17.49
CA ASP A 207 1.99 -6.47 -16.73
C ASP A 207 2.07 -5.44 -15.59
N LEU A 208 3.30 -4.97 -15.29
CA LEU A 208 3.57 -4.03 -14.21
C LEU A 208 3.87 -2.63 -14.73
N ILE A 209 3.40 -1.62 -13.97
CA ILE A 209 3.67 -0.21 -14.20
C ILE A 209 4.34 0.35 -12.95
N ILE A 210 5.55 0.90 -13.10
CA ILE A 210 6.24 1.63 -12.01
C ILE A 210 5.65 3.04 -11.95
N LEU A 211 5.16 3.44 -10.78
CA LEU A 211 4.55 4.75 -10.55
C LEU A 211 5.46 5.71 -9.80
N ALA A 212 6.32 5.19 -8.93
CA ALA A 212 7.29 5.99 -8.19
C ALA A 212 8.57 5.20 -7.94
N GLU A 213 9.71 5.86 -8.08
CA GLU A 213 11.04 5.30 -7.86
C GLU A 213 11.98 6.30 -7.20
N SER A 214 13.03 5.80 -6.59
CA SER A 214 14.13 6.53 -5.97
C SER A 214 15.44 6.11 -6.60
N GLU A 215 16.37 7.03 -6.78
CA GLU A 215 17.73 6.70 -7.20
C GLU A 215 18.47 5.88 -6.14
N GLU A 216 18.16 6.11 -4.86
CA GLU A 216 18.81 5.43 -3.73
C GLU A 216 18.02 4.19 -3.27
N ALA A 217 16.68 4.30 -3.17
CA ALA A 217 15.85 3.24 -2.58
C ALA A 217 15.13 2.37 -3.64
N GLY A 218 15.43 2.56 -4.92
CA GLY A 218 14.81 1.78 -6.00
C GLY A 218 13.31 2.03 -6.16
N VAL A 219 12.55 1.02 -6.54
CA VAL A 219 11.09 1.16 -6.73
C VAL A 219 10.40 1.36 -5.39
N PHE A 220 9.53 2.38 -5.31
CA PHE A 220 8.62 2.55 -4.19
C PHE A 220 7.25 1.96 -4.47
N LEU A 221 6.69 2.26 -5.65
CA LEU A 221 5.33 1.92 -6.00
C LEU A 221 5.25 1.35 -7.41
N THR A 222 4.74 0.14 -7.51
CA THR A 222 4.37 -0.49 -8.79
C THR A 222 3.01 -1.15 -8.67
N MET A 223 2.31 -1.33 -9.79
CA MET A 223 1.01 -1.98 -9.82
C MET A 223 0.76 -2.69 -11.14
N THR A 224 -0.22 -3.57 -11.17
CA THR A 224 -0.79 -4.09 -12.42
C THR A 224 -1.55 -3.02 -13.18
N GLN A 225 -1.65 -3.18 -14.49
CA GLN A 225 -2.36 -2.20 -15.35
C GLN A 225 -3.82 -1.99 -14.96
N ASP A 226 -4.48 -3.01 -14.42
CA ASP A 226 -5.85 -2.97 -13.95
C ASP A 226 -6.00 -2.51 -12.49
N GLY A 227 -4.89 -2.31 -11.77
CA GLY A 227 -4.87 -1.88 -10.37
C GLY A 227 -5.32 -2.93 -9.36
N ARG A 228 -5.43 -4.18 -9.77
CA ARG A 228 -5.84 -5.26 -8.87
C ARG A 228 -4.76 -5.69 -7.90
N GLN A 229 -3.49 -5.55 -8.30
CA GLN A 229 -2.34 -5.81 -7.44
C GLN A 229 -1.47 -4.56 -7.39
N ILE A 230 -1.23 -4.06 -6.19
CA ILE A 230 -0.43 -2.86 -5.92
C ILE A 230 0.68 -3.25 -4.96
N PHE A 231 1.92 -2.91 -5.29
CA PHE A 231 3.11 -3.27 -4.53
C PHE A 231 3.83 -2.01 -4.06
N ILE A 232 3.96 -1.84 -2.75
CA ILE A 232 4.59 -0.70 -2.09
C ILE A 232 5.81 -1.20 -1.34
N MET A 233 7.03 -0.80 -1.75
CA MET A 233 8.28 -1.32 -1.21
C MET A 233 8.72 -0.62 0.09
N GLY A 234 8.08 0.48 0.45
CA GLY A 234 8.31 1.21 1.69
C GLY A 234 7.16 1.06 2.68
N HIS A 235 7.16 1.94 3.68
CA HIS A 235 6.22 1.93 4.79
C HIS A 235 5.47 3.27 4.93
N PRO A 236 4.56 3.61 4.00
CA PRO A 236 3.79 4.86 4.10
C PRO A 236 2.93 4.93 5.38
N GLU A 237 2.56 3.78 5.94
CA GLU A 237 1.74 3.66 7.15
C GLU A 237 2.50 4.02 8.44
N TYR A 238 3.83 4.02 8.45
CA TYR A 238 4.63 4.22 9.65
C TYR A 238 4.33 5.52 10.38
N ASP A 239 4.38 5.44 11.71
CA ASP A 239 4.29 6.59 12.58
C ASP A 239 5.61 7.34 12.69
N ARG A 240 5.51 8.57 13.20
CA ARG A 240 6.68 9.44 13.42
C ARG A 240 7.83 8.75 14.14
N VAL A 241 7.51 7.91 15.14
CA VAL A 241 8.50 7.30 16.04
C VAL A 241 8.86 5.85 15.69
N THR A 242 8.31 5.28 14.64
CA THR A 242 8.53 3.86 14.32
C THR A 242 9.99 3.56 14.01
N LEU A 243 10.63 4.34 13.13
CA LEU A 243 12.05 4.15 12.83
C LEU A 243 12.96 4.50 14.02
N ASP A 244 12.56 5.44 14.87
CA ASP A 244 13.26 5.76 16.12
C ASP A 244 13.25 4.56 17.08
N GLY A 245 12.09 3.91 17.21
CA GLY A 245 11.94 2.68 17.99
C GLY A 245 12.79 1.53 17.46
N GLU A 246 12.83 1.34 16.13
CA GLU A 246 13.68 0.35 15.49
C GLU A 246 15.18 0.65 15.75
N TYR A 247 15.59 1.89 15.53
CA TYR A 247 16.97 2.33 15.77
C TYR A 247 17.40 2.07 17.21
N LYS A 248 16.64 2.57 18.19
CA LYS A 248 16.95 2.41 19.63
C LYS A 248 16.96 0.94 20.05
N ARG A 249 16.03 0.14 19.53
CA ARG A 249 15.98 -1.32 19.78
C ARG A 249 17.25 -2.01 19.29
N ASP A 250 17.69 -1.71 18.06
CA ASP A 250 18.81 -2.38 17.45
C ASP A 250 20.14 -1.93 18.08
N VAL A 251 20.28 -0.64 18.40
CA VAL A 251 21.39 -0.10 19.21
C VAL A 251 21.47 -0.78 20.58
N SER A 252 20.33 -0.92 21.29
CA SER A 252 20.29 -1.56 22.61
C SER A 252 20.70 -3.03 22.59
N LYS A 253 20.52 -3.70 21.44
CA LYS A 253 20.94 -5.09 21.21
C LYS A 253 22.39 -5.20 20.70
N GLY A 254 23.09 -4.09 20.53
CA GLY A 254 24.44 -4.08 19.95
C GLY A 254 24.51 -4.52 18.48
N LEU A 255 23.40 -4.41 17.77
CA LEU A 255 23.35 -4.75 16.34
C LEU A 255 23.92 -3.60 15.50
N PRO A 256 24.64 -3.90 14.41
CA PRO A 256 25.10 -2.86 13.49
C PRO A 256 23.89 -2.22 12.79
N ILE A 257 23.66 -0.94 13.09
CA ILE A 257 22.61 -0.15 12.47
C ILE A 257 23.08 1.27 12.25
N ASP A 258 22.86 1.79 11.05
CA ASP A 258 23.11 3.19 10.73
C ASP A 258 21.99 4.09 11.27
N LEU A 259 22.31 5.38 11.45
CA LEU A 259 21.30 6.38 11.76
C LEU A 259 20.26 6.45 10.60
N PRO A 260 18.94 6.47 10.90
CA PRO A 260 17.95 6.53 9.83
C PRO A 260 18.10 7.84 9.04
N LYS A 261 18.32 7.71 7.73
CA LYS A 261 18.61 8.80 6.82
C LYS A 261 17.46 9.81 6.74
N ASN A 262 17.76 11.12 6.74
CA ASN A 262 16.78 12.20 6.60
C ASN A 262 15.63 12.21 7.63
N TYR A 263 15.81 11.58 8.77
CA TYR A 263 14.74 11.31 9.72
C TYR A 263 14.77 12.22 10.94
N TYR A 264 15.94 12.40 11.54
CA TYR A 264 16.08 13.34 12.65
C TYR A 264 16.44 14.73 12.15
N ARG A 265 15.97 15.76 12.88
CA ARG A 265 16.44 17.13 12.65
C ARG A 265 17.95 17.19 12.89
N ASP A 266 18.68 17.79 11.98
CA ASP A 266 20.14 17.97 12.04
C ASP A 266 20.93 16.64 12.17
N ASN A 267 20.31 15.51 11.77
CA ASN A 267 20.85 14.16 11.95
C ASN A 267 21.24 13.81 13.40
N ASP A 268 20.60 14.43 14.36
CA ASP A 268 20.83 14.17 15.78
C ASP A 268 19.70 13.32 16.38
N PRO A 269 19.98 12.07 16.84
CA PRO A 269 18.97 11.19 17.42
C PRO A 269 18.42 11.66 18.77
N GLN A 270 18.96 12.73 19.34
CA GLN A 270 18.39 13.41 20.52
C GLN A 270 17.24 14.34 20.14
N ASN A 271 17.17 14.77 18.87
CA ASN A 271 16.08 15.58 18.37
C ASN A 271 14.86 14.72 18.03
N ALA A 272 13.67 15.32 18.13
CA ALA A 272 12.44 14.64 17.72
C ALA A 272 12.45 14.35 16.21
N PRO A 273 12.01 13.14 15.80
CA PRO A 273 11.90 12.81 14.39
C PRO A 273 10.96 13.74 13.61
N LEU A 274 11.23 13.93 12.32
CA LEU A 274 10.39 14.71 11.43
C LEU A 274 9.35 13.81 10.75
N LEU A 275 8.08 14.22 10.73
CA LEU A 275 7.02 13.54 10.01
C LEU A 275 6.79 14.24 8.66
N MET A 276 7.37 13.73 7.58
CA MET A 276 7.37 14.39 6.26
C MET A 276 6.70 13.57 5.14
N TRP A 277 6.06 12.44 5.47
CA TRP A 277 5.44 11.54 4.47
C TRP A 277 3.93 11.37 4.64
N ARG A 278 3.34 11.83 5.74
CA ARG A 278 1.93 11.58 6.10
C ARG A 278 0.94 12.04 5.03
N ALA A 279 1.17 13.19 4.42
CA ALA A 279 0.26 13.74 3.41
C ALA A 279 0.20 12.83 2.16
N HIS A 280 1.36 12.39 1.67
CA HIS A 280 1.44 11.46 0.53
C HIS A 280 0.90 10.07 0.88
N ALA A 281 1.17 9.57 2.08
CA ALA A 281 0.59 8.33 2.58
C ALA A 281 -0.95 8.40 2.61
N ASN A 282 -1.52 9.45 3.17
CA ASN A 282 -2.96 9.67 3.19
C ASN A 282 -3.55 9.71 1.78
N ASN A 283 -2.90 10.44 0.84
CA ASN A 283 -3.33 10.47 -0.55
C ASN A 283 -3.30 9.09 -1.20
N LEU A 284 -2.24 8.30 -0.95
CA LEU A 284 -2.10 6.95 -1.48
C LEU A 284 -3.27 6.04 -1.08
N TYR A 285 -3.55 5.94 0.22
CA TYR A 285 -4.64 5.11 0.72
C TYR A 285 -6.02 5.64 0.32
N THR A 286 -6.23 6.96 0.34
CA THR A 286 -7.48 7.57 -0.11
C THR A 286 -7.72 7.32 -1.60
N ASN A 287 -6.70 7.45 -2.44
CA ASN A 287 -6.79 7.17 -3.87
C ASN A 287 -7.07 5.69 -4.15
N TRP A 288 -6.40 4.78 -3.42
CA TRP A 288 -6.67 3.36 -3.51
C TRP A 288 -8.13 3.04 -3.16
N LEU A 289 -8.60 3.49 -1.99
CA LEU A 289 -9.97 3.27 -1.55
C LEU A 289 -10.99 3.83 -2.53
N ASN A 290 -10.76 5.03 -3.07
CA ASN A 290 -11.69 5.67 -3.98
C ASN A 290 -11.68 5.05 -5.38
N TYR A 291 -10.49 4.92 -6.01
CA TYR A 291 -10.41 4.59 -7.43
C TYR A 291 -10.24 3.09 -7.73
N TYR A 292 -9.71 2.31 -6.80
CA TYR A 292 -9.40 0.89 -7.03
C TYR A 292 -10.24 -0.06 -6.18
N VAL A 293 -10.91 0.48 -5.17
CA VAL A 293 -11.84 -0.28 -4.33
C VAL A 293 -13.27 0.17 -4.60
N TYR A 294 -13.66 1.38 -4.16
CA TYR A 294 -15.04 1.83 -4.18
C TYR A 294 -15.64 1.95 -5.59
N GLN A 295 -14.92 2.59 -6.53
CA GLN A 295 -15.44 2.84 -7.88
C GLN A 295 -15.42 1.61 -8.78
N ILE A 296 -14.58 0.61 -8.49
CA ILE A 296 -14.47 -0.62 -9.30
C ILE A 296 -15.37 -1.71 -8.75
N THR A 297 -15.59 -1.77 -7.44
CA THR A 297 -16.48 -2.79 -6.86
C THR A 297 -17.90 -2.63 -7.42
N PRO A 298 -18.47 -3.67 -8.01
CA PRO A 298 -19.84 -3.61 -8.54
C PRO A 298 -20.82 -3.30 -7.41
N TYR A 299 -21.61 -2.23 -7.57
CA TYR A 299 -22.68 -1.91 -6.64
C TYR A 299 -23.85 -2.84 -6.88
N ASN A 300 -23.97 -3.89 -6.09
CA ASN A 300 -25.12 -4.78 -6.12
C ASN A 300 -25.78 -4.82 -4.73
N LEU A 301 -26.95 -4.21 -4.63
CA LEU A 301 -27.75 -4.19 -3.39
C LEU A 301 -28.20 -5.61 -2.96
N MET A 302 -28.23 -6.56 -3.87
CA MET A 302 -28.79 -7.89 -3.65
C MET A 302 -27.77 -9.04 -3.70
N GLY A 303 -26.48 -8.78 -3.93
CA GLY A 303 -25.51 -9.85 -4.08
C GLY A 303 -24.05 -9.45 -3.97
N THR A 304 -23.21 -10.42 -3.67
CA THR A 304 -21.74 -10.29 -3.73
C THR A 304 -21.28 -9.95 -5.14
N PRO A 305 -20.21 -9.16 -5.33
CA PRO A 305 -19.64 -8.86 -6.64
C PRO A 305 -19.37 -10.14 -7.43
N ASP A 306 -19.83 -10.21 -8.68
CA ASP A 306 -19.51 -11.32 -9.57
C ASP A 306 -18.19 -11.04 -10.28
N PHE A 307 -17.13 -11.72 -9.87
CA PHE A 307 -15.78 -11.60 -10.43
C PHE A 307 -15.58 -12.52 -11.66
N THR A 308 -16.60 -13.20 -12.15
CA THR A 308 -16.48 -14.08 -13.32
C THR A 308 -16.49 -13.30 -14.65
N GLY A 309 -15.55 -12.37 -14.82
CA GLY A 309 -15.07 -11.90 -16.13
C GLY A 309 -16.05 -11.32 -17.17
N LYS A 310 -17.35 -11.21 -16.89
CA LYS A 310 -18.33 -10.75 -17.90
C LYS A 310 -18.52 -9.23 -18.00
N ASN A 311 -17.88 -8.42 -17.15
CA ASN A 311 -17.93 -6.96 -17.25
C ASN A 311 -16.68 -6.34 -17.89
N ALA A 312 -16.15 -6.99 -18.93
CA ALA A 312 -15.07 -6.43 -19.75
C ALA A 312 -15.47 -5.20 -20.59
N GLU A 313 -16.76 -4.83 -20.61
CA GLU A 313 -17.25 -3.74 -21.46
C GLU A 313 -17.10 -2.32 -20.89
N ASN A 314 -16.73 -2.17 -19.60
CA ASN A 314 -16.44 -0.86 -19.04
C ASN A 314 -14.95 -0.44 -19.11
N LYS A 315 -14.15 -1.11 -19.94
CA LYS A 315 -12.72 -0.82 -20.20
C LYS A 315 -12.43 0.51 -20.90
N GLY A 316 -13.40 1.42 -21.06
CA GLY A 316 -13.28 2.54 -21.98
C GLY A 316 -13.30 3.95 -21.41
N LYS A 317 -13.55 4.21 -20.13
CA LYS A 317 -13.81 5.59 -19.70
C LYS A 317 -12.60 6.39 -19.21
N TYR A 318 -11.48 5.77 -18.93
CA TYR A 318 -10.27 6.47 -18.47
C TYR A 318 -9.02 6.25 -19.33
N ALA A 319 -9.09 5.48 -20.42
CA ALA A 319 -8.08 5.56 -21.47
C ALA A 319 -8.30 6.88 -22.22
N GLY A 320 -7.43 7.86 -21.99
CA GLY A 320 -7.50 9.14 -22.66
C GLY A 320 -7.61 8.93 -24.18
N LYS A 321 -8.72 9.34 -24.76
CA LYS A 321 -8.90 9.40 -26.20
C LYS A 321 -7.86 10.37 -26.76
N GLY A 322 -6.72 9.86 -27.17
CA GLY A 322 -5.85 10.54 -28.10
C GLY A 322 -6.65 10.88 -29.34
N ARG A 323 -6.90 12.15 -29.62
CA ARG A 323 -7.48 12.57 -30.89
C ARG A 323 -6.56 12.08 -31.99
N PRO A 324 -7.05 11.45 -33.04
CA PRO A 324 -6.22 11.12 -34.20
C PRO A 324 -5.73 12.44 -34.83
N CYS A 325 -4.44 12.51 -35.04
CA CYS A 325 -3.80 13.56 -35.82
C CYS A 325 -4.40 13.51 -37.24
N ARG A 326 -5.19 14.51 -37.63
CA ARG A 326 -5.65 14.67 -39.02
C ARG A 326 -4.43 15.03 -39.85
N THR A 327 -3.99 14.11 -40.66
CA THR A 327 -3.12 14.39 -41.82
C THR A 327 -3.95 15.20 -42.83
N HIS A 328 -3.70 16.49 -42.92
CA HIS A 328 -4.05 17.25 -44.10
C HIS A 328 -2.82 17.25 -45.01
N GLY A 329 -2.97 16.53 -46.10
CA GLY A 329 -2.09 16.69 -47.27
C GLY A 329 -2.46 17.93 -48.05
N ASN A 330 -1.42 18.46 -48.62
CA ASN A 330 -1.27 19.22 -49.86
C ASN A 330 -1.34 20.75 -49.87
N SER A 331 -0.20 21.20 -50.23
CA SER A 331 0.17 22.07 -51.41
C SER A 331 0.07 23.58 -51.20
N ASP A 332 1.20 24.11 -51.54
CA ASP A 332 1.52 25.38 -52.19
C ASP A 332 1.88 26.60 -51.36
N SER A 333 3.19 26.78 -51.45
CA SER A 333 3.93 28.00 -51.88
C SER A 333 3.70 29.34 -51.18
N SER A 334 4.85 29.92 -50.96
CA SER A 334 5.22 31.34 -50.91
C SER A 334 5.29 32.05 -49.55
N GLY A 335 6.49 32.23 -49.06
CA GLY A 335 7.12 33.53 -48.80
C GLY A 335 6.56 34.37 -47.65
N CYS A 336 7.29 34.49 -46.58
CA CYS A 336 7.88 35.75 -46.17
C CYS A 336 8.57 35.67 -44.80
N LYS A 337 9.70 36.34 -44.76
CA LYS A 337 10.64 36.60 -43.65
C LYS A 337 9.95 37.33 -42.47
N GLY A 338 10.43 37.11 -41.29
CA GLY A 338 10.12 37.95 -40.13
C GLY A 338 10.71 37.43 -38.82
N THR A 339 12.00 37.73 -38.62
CA THR A 339 12.69 37.73 -37.31
C THR A 339 11.96 38.59 -36.27
N LYS A 340 11.80 38.07 -35.04
CA LYS A 340 11.91 38.88 -33.81
C LYS A 340 12.24 37.98 -32.61
N GLU A 341 13.49 38.17 -32.13
CA GLU A 341 13.93 37.91 -30.78
C GLU A 341 13.04 38.63 -29.75
N TYR A 342 12.73 37.96 -28.64
CA TYR A 342 12.55 38.63 -27.36
C TYR A 342 13.13 37.74 -26.26
N SER A 343 14.25 38.20 -25.72
CA SER A 343 14.83 37.88 -24.42
C SER A 343 13.99 38.51 -23.30
N ARG A 344 13.67 37.73 -22.30
CA ARG A 344 13.85 37.94 -20.84
C ARG A 344 13.26 36.79 -20.06
#